data_98cd369e8f920e11b219ef4ccd62a3bd
#
_entry.id   98cd369e8f920e11b219ef4ccd62a3bd
#
_cell.length_a   1.000
_cell.length_b   1.000
_cell.length_c   1.000
_cell.angle_alpha   90.00
_cell.angle_beta   90.00
_cell.angle_gamma   90.00
#
_symmetry.space_group_name_H-M   'P 1'
#
loop_
_entity.id
_entity.type
_entity.pdbx_description
1 polymer ?
#
loop_
_entity_poly.entity_id
_entity_poly.type
_entity_poly.pdbx_seq_one_letter_code
_entity_poly.pdbx_strand_id
1 'polypeptide(L)'
;MKIKKVISACLVLTCLVTGLSGCEKTDKSSDTAERPVITLGSDSYPPYNYLNEDGVPTGIDVELATEAFGRMGYDVEIVNIDWERKQELVENGDIDCIMGCFSMKGRLDDYKWAGPYMVSNQVVAVNENSDIYTLSDLEGKTLAVQSTTKPEGIFLKRTDSRIPKLGNLISLEHRELIYTFLGKGYADAVGAHEESVIQYTKDYDAKFRILDEPLMTVGIGVAFSKNETRDLPEKLEQTMEEMKKDGTSAKIIGKYLDNPEKYLEVDQLEEE
;
A
#
# COMPACT_ATOMS: atom_id res chain seq x y z
N MET A 1 -53.46 14.23 51.97
CA MET A 1 -54.80 13.60 52.33
C MET A 1 -54.65 12.12 51.97
N LYS A 2 -54.35 11.33 52.98
CA LYS A 2 -55.01 10.08 53.46
C LYS A 2 -55.10 8.97 52.38
N ILE A 3 -54.29 7.91 52.51
CA ILE A 3 -54.61 6.60 53.15
C ILE A 3 -55.37 5.68 52.19
N LYS A 4 -54.96 4.46 51.89
CA LYS A 4 -54.93 3.24 52.74
C LYS A 4 -54.18 2.08 52.03
N LYS A 5 -53.47 1.32 52.89
CA LYS A 5 -53.02 -0.05 52.70
C LYS A 5 -54.19 -1.04 52.58
N VAL A 6 -54.00 -2.13 51.83
CA VAL A 6 -54.58 -3.42 52.20
C VAL A 6 -53.59 -4.53 51.83
N ILE A 7 -53.25 -5.29 52.88
CA ILE A 7 -52.48 -6.52 52.87
C ILE A 7 -53.51 -7.65 52.67
N SER A 8 -53.21 -8.65 51.87
CA SER A 8 -53.80 -9.98 52.14
C SER A 8 -52.86 -11.09 51.73
N ALA A 9 -52.64 -11.96 52.64
CA ALA A 9 -51.78 -13.14 52.64
C ALA A 9 -52.56 -14.43 52.33
N CYS A 10 -51.79 -15.52 52.23
CA CYS A 10 -52.17 -16.95 52.18
C CYS A 10 -52.36 -17.52 50.76
N LEU A 11 -51.84 -18.63 50.35
CA LEU A 11 -51.57 -19.90 51.07
C LEU A 11 -50.66 -20.80 50.21
N VAL A 12 -49.85 -21.58 50.87
CA VAL A 12 -48.96 -22.64 50.37
C VAL A 12 -49.77 -23.77 49.75
N LEU A 13 -49.29 -24.31 48.59
CA LEU A 13 -49.49 -25.73 48.30
C LEU A 13 -48.33 -26.31 47.52
N THR A 14 -47.68 -27.25 48.17
CA THR A 14 -46.56 -28.07 47.70
C THR A 14 -47.06 -29.12 46.73
N CYS A 15 -46.45 -29.26 45.55
CA CYS A 15 -46.43 -30.50 44.78
C CYS A 15 -45.04 -30.72 44.17
N LEU A 16 -44.33 -31.70 44.74
CA LEU A 16 -43.18 -32.34 44.09
C LEU A 16 -43.64 -33.13 42.88
N VAL A 17 -43.05 -32.89 41.75
CA VAL A 17 -42.93 -33.88 40.69
C VAL A 17 -41.52 -33.74 40.06
N THR A 18 -40.77 -34.81 40.29
CA THR A 18 -39.45 -35.08 39.69
C THR A 18 -39.60 -35.28 38.16
N GLY A 19 -38.81 -34.54 37.39
CA GLY A 19 -38.65 -34.78 35.96
C GLY A 19 -37.25 -34.33 35.55
N LEU A 20 -36.29 -35.24 35.59
CA LEU A 20 -35.00 -35.11 34.96
C LEU A 20 -35.19 -35.01 33.46
N SER A 21 -34.84 -33.86 32.86
CA SER A 21 -34.48 -33.77 31.47
C SER A 21 -33.41 -32.69 31.38
N GLY A 22 -32.17 -33.13 31.37
CA GLY A 22 -31.01 -32.31 31.05
C GLY A 22 -31.13 -31.82 29.61
N CYS A 23 -31.41 -30.54 29.42
CA CYS A 23 -31.02 -29.82 28.24
C CYS A 23 -29.75 -29.10 28.59
N GLU A 24 -28.65 -29.71 28.23
CA GLU A 24 -27.34 -29.08 28.14
C GLU A 24 -27.44 -28.04 27.02
N LYS A 25 -27.75 -26.79 27.39
CA LYS A 25 -27.53 -25.66 26.51
C LYS A 25 -26.03 -25.53 26.38
N THR A 26 -25.50 -26.08 25.31
CA THR A 26 -24.19 -25.69 24.81
C THR A 26 -24.30 -24.22 24.41
N ASP A 27 -24.01 -23.30 25.31
CA ASP A 27 -23.65 -21.96 24.99
C ASP A 27 -22.34 -22.07 24.15
N LYS A 28 -22.51 -22.11 22.83
CA LYS A 28 -21.45 -21.71 21.94
C LYS A 28 -21.27 -20.21 22.12
N SER A 29 -20.54 -19.80 23.15
CA SER A 29 -19.84 -18.55 23.10
C SER A 29 -18.86 -18.70 21.93
N SER A 30 -19.20 -18.17 20.79
CA SER A 30 -18.21 -17.84 19.78
C SER A 30 -17.34 -16.74 20.40
N ASP A 31 -16.33 -17.18 21.12
CA ASP A 31 -15.20 -16.34 21.51
C ASP A 31 -14.45 -16.05 20.21
N THR A 32 -15.01 -15.15 19.40
CA THR A 32 -14.23 -14.48 18.36
C THR A 32 -13.33 -13.50 19.09
N ALA A 33 -12.20 -14.00 19.59
CA ALA A 33 -11.13 -13.13 20.04
C ALA A 33 -10.89 -12.13 18.91
N GLU A 34 -11.04 -10.83 19.18
CA GLU A 34 -10.73 -9.78 18.21
C GLU A 34 -9.30 -9.98 17.77
N ARG A 35 -9.10 -10.02 16.44
CA ARG A 35 -7.77 -10.16 15.87
C ARG A 35 -7.01 -8.86 16.11
N PRO A 36 -5.71 -8.93 16.43
CA PRO A 36 -4.91 -7.73 16.52
C PRO A 36 -4.87 -7.02 15.15
N VAL A 37 -4.83 -5.70 15.17
CA VAL A 37 -4.85 -4.86 13.98
C VAL A 37 -3.43 -4.41 13.64
N ILE A 38 -3.07 -4.45 12.37
CA ILE A 38 -1.88 -3.82 11.81
C ILE A 38 -2.29 -2.51 11.14
N THR A 39 -1.71 -1.40 11.55
CA THR A 39 -1.87 -0.10 10.92
C THR A 39 -0.86 0.07 9.78
N LEU A 40 -1.35 0.10 8.54
CA LEU A 40 -0.53 0.22 7.35
C LEU A 40 -0.64 1.63 6.78
N GLY A 41 0.47 2.38 6.79
CA GLY A 41 0.54 3.73 6.25
C GLY A 41 0.85 3.76 4.75
N SER A 42 0.05 4.50 4.00
CA SER A 42 0.25 4.76 2.58
C SER A 42 -0.37 6.10 2.17
N ASP A 43 0.08 6.67 1.07
CA ASP A 43 -0.65 7.75 0.37
C ASP A 43 -1.55 7.16 -0.74
N SER A 44 -2.37 7.99 -1.36
CA SER A 44 -3.18 7.56 -2.50
C SER A 44 -2.31 7.34 -3.73
N TYR A 45 -2.23 6.09 -4.21
CA TYR A 45 -1.39 5.71 -5.34
C TYR A 45 -2.01 4.58 -6.19
N PRO A 46 -3.00 4.85 -7.06
CA PRO A 46 -3.51 3.84 -7.98
C PRO A 46 -2.41 3.30 -8.90
N PRO A 47 -2.39 1.97 -9.18
CA PRO A 47 -3.33 0.93 -8.76
C PRO A 47 -2.96 0.22 -7.43
N TYR A 48 -2.03 0.78 -6.64
CA TYR A 48 -1.48 0.11 -5.44
C TYR A 48 -2.34 0.32 -4.20
N ASN A 49 -2.68 1.57 -3.89
CA ASN A 49 -3.53 1.96 -2.77
C ASN A 49 -4.38 3.18 -3.13
N TYR A 50 -5.69 3.04 -3.09
CA TYR A 50 -6.64 4.12 -3.35
C TYR A 50 -8.02 3.78 -2.78
N LEU A 51 -8.92 4.74 -2.74
CA LEU A 51 -10.32 4.50 -2.38
C LEU A 51 -11.13 4.20 -3.64
N ASN A 52 -11.94 3.13 -3.60
CA ASN A 52 -12.90 2.86 -4.65
C ASN A 52 -14.09 3.85 -4.61
N GLU A 53 -15.06 3.69 -5.50
CA GLU A 53 -16.26 4.55 -5.57
C GLU A 53 -17.09 4.55 -4.28
N ASP A 54 -17.02 3.49 -3.48
CA ASP A 54 -17.70 3.35 -2.19
C ASP A 54 -16.88 3.93 -1.02
N GLY A 55 -15.69 4.47 -1.29
CA GLY A 55 -14.77 5.00 -0.28
C GLY A 55 -14.03 3.92 0.51
N VAL A 56 -13.95 2.70 -0.03
CA VAL A 56 -13.25 1.57 0.60
C VAL A 56 -11.82 1.48 0.05
N PRO A 57 -10.80 1.34 0.92
CA PRO A 57 -9.42 1.10 0.48
C PRO A 57 -9.32 -0.14 -0.41
N THR A 58 -8.66 0.01 -1.55
CA THR A 58 -8.47 -1.03 -2.56
C THR A 58 -7.13 -0.85 -3.28
N GLY A 59 -6.73 -1.83 -4.07
CA GLY A 59 -5.50 -1.81 -4.85
C GLY A 59 -4.60 -2.99 -4.54
N ILE A 60 -3.53 -3.11 -5.31
CA ILE A 60 -2.59 -4.24 -5.24
C ILE A 60 -2.04 -4.41 -3.82
N ASP A 61 -1.53 -3.33 -3.25
CA ASP A 61 -0.89 -3.35 -1.93
C ASP A 61 -1.89 -3.61 -0.82
N VAL A 62 -3.08 -3.00 -0.91
CA VAL A 62 -4.17 -3.20 0.05
C VAL A 62 -4.60 -4.68 0.10
N GLU A 63 -4.82 -5.28 -1.07
CA GLU A 63 -5.26 -6.69 -1.13
C GLU A 63 -4.15 -7.66 -0.75
N LEU A 64 -2.90 -7.42 -1.17
CA LEU A 64 -1.76 -8.25 -0.76
C LEU A 64 -1.54 -8.18 0.76
N ALA A 65 -1.57 -6.99 1.35
CA ALA A 65 -1.42 -6.81 2.79
C ALA A 65 -2.56 -7.47 3.56
N THR A 66 -3.81 -7.25 3.14
CA THR A 66 -4.99 -7.84 3.79
C THR A 66 -4.92 -9.36 3.80
N GLU A 67 -4.55 -9.97 2.67
CA GLU A 67 -4.41 -11.43 2.58
C GLU A 67 -3.23 -11.93 3.43
N ALA A 68 -2.05 -11.31 3.30
CA ALA A 68 -0.85 -11.75 3.99
C ALA A 68 -1.00 -11.64 5.52
N PHE A 69 -1.37 -10.48 6.03
CA PHE A 69 -1.60 -10.29 7.46
C PHE A 69 -2.79 -11.13 7.94
N GLY A 70 -3.82 -11.31 7.08
CA GLY A 70 -4.92 -12.21 7.33
C GLY A 70 -4.49 -13.64 7.61
N ARG A 71 -3.55 -14.20 6.82
CA ARG A 71 -2.94 -15.52 7.05
C ARG A 71 -2.13 -15.57 8.34
N MET A 72 -1.52 -14.46 8.73
CA MET A 72 -0.77 -14.33 9.97
C MET A 72 -1.65 -14.12 11.21
N GLY A 73 -2.97 -13.98 11.06
CA GLY A 73 -3.93 -13.82 12.17
C GLY A 73 -4.18 -12.37 12.58
N TYR A 74 -3.86 -11.39 11.74
CA TYR A 74 -4.12 -9.96 11.95
C TYR A 74 -5.24 -9.45 11.04
N ASP A 75 -5.88 -8.37 11.46
CA ASP A 75 -6.66 -7.50 10.59
C ASP A 75 -5.79 -6.31 10.16
N VAL A 76 -6.14 -5.64 9.06
CA VAL A 76 -5.36 -4.50 8.53
C VAL A 76 -6.23 -3.26 8.50
N GLU A 77 -5.70 -2.17 9.05
CA GLU A 77 -6.25 -0.83 8.91
C GLU A 77 -5.34 -0.01 7.98
N ILE A 78 -5.89 0.49 6.87
CA ILE A 78 -5.17 1.34 5.94
C ILE A 78 -5.29 2.79 6.39
N VAL A 79 -4.16 3.41 6.71
CA VAL A 79 -4.07 4.80 7.16
C VAL A 79 -3.49 5.66 6.05
N ASN A 80 -4.25 6.67 5.60
CA ASN A 80 -3.72 7.65 4.66
C ASN A 80 -2.77 8.59 5.38
N ILE A 81 -1.53 8.67 4.91
CA ILE A 81 -0.46 9.45 5.55
C ILE A 81 0.07 10.54 4.61
N ASP A 82 0.66 11.56 5.20
CA ASP A 82 1.60 12.42 4.51
C ASP A 82 2.88 11.62 4.19
N TRP A 83 3.14 11.43 2.88
CA TRP A 83 4.24 10.59 2.42
C TRP A 83 5.62 11.12 2.84
N GLU A 84 5.77 12.42 3.05
CA GLU A 84 7.02 13.01 3.52
C GLU A 84 7.33 12.58 4.97
N ARG A 85 6.29 12.30 5.77
CA ARG A 85 6.40 11.92 7.17
C ARG A 85 6.46 10.41 7.43
N LYS A 86 6.41 9.58 6.38
CA LYS A 86 6.32 8.11 6.51
C LYS A 86 7.35 7.50 7.46
N GLN A 87 8.61 7.98 7.41
CA GLN A 87 9.67 7.48 8.27
C GLN A 87 9.42 7.85 9.73
N GLU A 88 9.09 9.11 10.00
CA GLU A 88 8.75 9.58 11.33
C GLU A 88 7.60 8.76 11.94
N LEU A 89 6.52 8.57 11.17
CA LEU A 89 5.32 7.87 11.63
C LEU A 89 5.61 6.40 12.01
N VAL A 90 6.39 5.68 11.19
CA VAL A 90 6.70 4.28 11.48
C VAL A 90 7.72 4.16 12.63
N GLU A 91 8.66 5.08 12.76
CA GLU A 91 9.64 5.08 13.86
C GLU A 91 9.00 5.42 15.20
N ASN A 92 7.99 6.30 15.21
CA ASN A 92 7.23 6.66 16.41
C ASN A 92 6.20 5.60 16.81
N GLY A 93 5.87 4.65 15.90
CA GLY A 93 4.81 3.66 16.13
C GLY A 93 3.40 4.21 15.90
N ASP A 94 3.26 5.34 15.19
CA ASP A 94 1.96 5.88 14.76
C ASP A 94 1.33 4.98 13.68
N ILE A 95 2.16 4.27 12.92
CA ILE A 95 1.82 3.18 12.01
C ILE A 95 2.76 2.00 12.24
N ASP A 96 2.29 0.78 12.01
CA ASP A 96 3.12 -0.44 12.14
C ASP A 96 4.07 -0.64 10.97
N CYS A 97 3.61 -0.34 9.75
CA CYS A 97 4.41 -0.51 8.53
C CYS A 97 4.00 0.48 7.43
N ILE A 98 4.86 0.60 6.42
CA ILE A 98 4.67 1.43 5.23
C ILE A 98 4.56 0.51 4.01
N MET A 99 3.51 0.70 3.21
CA MET A 99 3.31 0.06 1.92
C MET A 99 2.68 1.07 0.97
N GLY A 100 3.03 1.09 -0.29
CA GLY A 100 2.58 2.10 -1.25
C GLY A 100 3.53 2.12 -2.44
N CYS A 101 3.76 0.94 -3.04
CA CYS A 101 4.77 0.74 -4.07
C CYS A 101 6.15 1.26 -3.61
N PHE A 102 6.55 0.88 -2.38
CA PHE A 102 7.72 1.46 -1.74
C PHE A 102 9.01 0.75 -2.14
N SER A 103 9.82 1.42 -2.95
CA SER A 103 11.09 0.90 -3.47
C SER A 103 12.11 0.66 -2.35
N MET A 104 12.66 -0.54 -2.27
CA MET A 104 13.68 -0.93 -1.29
C MET A 104 15.06 -0.36 -1.61
N LYS A 105 15.40 -0.27 -2.91
CA LYS A 105 16.75 0.11 -3.40
C LYS A 105 17.27 1.40 -2.78
N GLY A 106 18.49 1.34 -2.17
CA GLY A 106 19.15 2.46 -1.49
C GLY A 106 18.43 2.94 -0.22
N ARG A 107 17.63 2.05 0.43
CA ARG A 107 16.97 2.28 1.71
C ARG A 107 17.04 1.06 2.64
N LEU A 108 17.84 0.06 2.29
CA LEU A 108 17.93 -1.18 3.07
C LEU A 108 18.37 -0.92 4.50
N ASP A 109 19.23 0.09 4.70
CA ASP A 109 19.70 0.50 6.01
C ASP A 109 18.73 1.39 6.80
N ASP A 110 17.68 1.91 6.16
CA ASP A 110 16.75 2.87 6.78
C ASP A 110 15.59 2.18 7.50
N TYR A 111 15.25 0.94 7.11
CA TYR A 111 14.09 0.20 7.60
C TYR A 111 14.43 -1.28 7.80
N LYS A 112 13.58 -2.00 8.56
CA LYS A 112 13.45 -3.44 8.41
C LYS A 112 12.43 -3.73 7.32
N TRP A 113 12.74 -4.67 6.43
CA TRP A 113 11.95 -4.94 5.24
C TRP A 113 11.36 -6.33 5.25
N ALA A 114 10.16 -6.46 4.69
CA ALA A 114 9.61 -7.71 4.15
C ALA A 114 9.50 -7.58 2.64
N GLY A 115 10.10 -8.50 1.91
CA GLY A 115 10.11 -8.49 0.45
C GLY A 115 11.52 -8.56 -0.17
N PRO A 116 11.64 -8.30 -1.50
CA PRO A 116 10.63 -7.68 -2.36
C PRO A 116 9.45 -8.61 -2.68
N TYR A 117 8.22 -8.07 -2.66
CA TYR A 117 7.02 -8.84 -3.04
C TYR A 117 6.62 -8.68 -4.52
N MET A 118 7.11 -7.64 -5.17
CA MET A 118 6.99 -7.44 -6.63
C MET A 118 8.09 -6.54 -7.16
N VAL A 119 8.22 -6.49 -8.49
CA VAL A 119 9.09 -5.55 -9.20
C VAL A 119 8.26 -4.47 -9.88
N SER A 120 8.83 -3.27 -10.06
CA SER A 120 8.25 -2.19 -10.84
C SER A 120 9.34 -1.34 -11.47
N ASN A 121 9.02 -0.72 -12.62
CA ASN A 121 9.89 0.24 -13.27
C ASN A 121 9.61 1.66 -12.78
N GLN A 122 10.66 2.38 -12.42
CA GLN A 122 10.62 3.84 -12.36
C GLN A 122 10.82 4.36 -13.77
N VAL A 123 9.90 5.20 -14.25
CA VAL A 123 9.89 5.68 -15.63
C VAL A 123 9.76 7.19 -15.70
N VAL A 124 10.02 7.73 -16.89
CA VAL A 124 9.66 9.10 -17.25
C VAL A 124 8.48 9.05 -18.21
N ALA A 125 7.46 9.85 -17.95
CA ALA A 125 6.34 10.04 -18.85
C ALA A 125 6.26 11.50 -19.31
N VAL A 126 5.80 11.68 -20.54
CA VAL A 126 5.65 12.96 -21.23
C VAL A 126 4.28 13.04 -21.91
N ASN A 127 3.88 14.22 -22.36
CA ASN A 127 2.70 14.31 -23.22
C ASN A 127 2.93 13.53 -24.53
N GLU A 128 1.91 12.91 -25.08
CA GLU A 128 1.97 12.06 -26.28
C GLU A 128 2.68 12.75 -27.45
N ASN A 129 2.42 14.04 -27.65
CA ASN A 129 2.99 14.85 -28.74
C ASN A 129 4.31 15.53 -28.37
N SER A 130 4.95 15.17 -27.26
CA SER A 130 6.24 15.72 -26.84
C SER A 130 7.36 15.29 -27.79
N ASP A 131 8.34 16.15 -27.92
CA ASP A 131 9.61 15.92 -28.66
C ASP A 131 10.66 15.17 -27.79
N ILE A 132 10.34 14.81 -26.58
CA ILE A 132 11.22 14.09 -25.65
C ILE A 132 11.01 12.59 -25.86
N TYR A 133 12.02 11.86 -26.36
CA TYR A 133 11.98 10.41 -26.62
C TYR A 133 12.95 9.62 -25.76
N THR A 134 14.01 10.25 -25.27
CA THR A 134 15.06 9.64 -24.47
C THR A 134 15.30 10.43 -23.18
N LEU A 135 15.99 9.84 -22.21
CA LEU A 135 16.37 10.56 -20.97
C LEU A 135 17.27 11.77 -21.27
N SER A 136 18.10 11.72 -22.32
CA SER A 136 18.96 12.85 -22.71
C SER A 136 18.18 14.05 -23.23
N ASP A 137 16.99 13.88 -23.80
CA ASP A 137 16.14 14.98 -24.29
C ASP A 137 15.53 15.80 -23.12
N LEU A 138 15.71 15.35 -21.88
CA LEU A 138 15.32 16.11 -20.68
C LEU A 138 16.27 17.29 -20.39
N GLU A 139 17.36 17.47 -21.15
CA GLU A 139 18.26 18.60 -20.95
C GLU A 139 17.52 19.94 -21.05
N GLY A 140 17.64 20.75 -20.01
CA GLY A 140 16.98 22.05 -19.93
C GLY A 140 15.45 22.01 -19.73
N LYS A 141 14.82 20.83 -19.67
CA LYS A 141 13.38 20.66 -19.48
C LYS A 141 12.97 20.75 -17.99
N THR A 142 11.71 20.93 -17.76
CA THR A 142 11.09 20.90 -16.42
C THR A 142 10.50 19.53 -16.16
N LEU A 143 10.92 18.89 -15.07
CA LEU A 143 10.42 17.57 -14.66
C LEU A 143 9.73 17.69 -13.30
N ALA A 144 8.56 17.08 -13.15
CA ALA A 144 7.85 16.99 -11.87
C ALA A 144 7.93 15.59 -11.28
N VAL A 145 8.13 15.52 -9.97
CA VAL A 145 8.18 14.28 -9.17
C VAL A 145 7.45 14.46 -7.87
N GLN A 146 7.08 13.37 -7.22
CA GLN A 146 6.65 13.46 -5.83
C GLN A 146 7.88 13.53 -4.92
N SER A 147 7.78 14.36 -3.87
CA SER A 147 8.81 14.52 -2.84
C SER A 147 9.14 13.20 -2.15
N THR A 148 10.39 13.04 -1.72
CA THR A 148 10.92 11.88 -0.98
C THR A 148 10.79 10.54 -1.69
N THR A 149 10.58 10.57 -3.03
CA THR A 149 10.53 9.38 -3.89
C THR A 149 11.87 9.05 -4.55
N LYS A 150 11.95 7.88 -5.18
CA LYS A 150 13.15 7.45 -5.90
C LYS A 150 13.46 8.35 -7.10
N PRO A 151 12.50 8.68 -7.98
CA PRO A 151 12.74 9.61 -9.08
C PRO A 151 13.29 10.96 -8.61
N GLU A 152 12.73 11.54 -7.54
CA GLU A 152 13.29 12.79 -6.99
C GLU A 152 14.78 12.63 -6.64
N GLY A 153 15.13 11.56 -5.90
CA GLY A 153 16.51 11.31 -5.50
C GLY A 153 17.46 11.14 -6.68
N ILE A 154 17.03 10.47 -7.76
CA ILE A 154 17.81 10.28 -8.99
C ILE A 154 18.11 11.63 -9.62
N PHE A 155 17.09 12.48 -9.84
CA PHE A 155 17.25 13.76 -10.51
C PHE A 155 17.98 14.81 -9.67
N LEU A 156 17.78 14.82 -8.32
CA LEU A 156 18.51 15.70 -7.42
C LEU A 156 19.99 15.37 -7.32
N LYS A 157 20.30 14.08 -7.14
CA LYS A 157 21.69 13.63 -6.92
C LYS A 157 22.48 13.47 -8.20
N ARG A 158 21.77 13.26 -9.33
CA ARG A 158 22.37 13.04 -10.67
C ARG A 158 23.45 11.94 -10.62
N THR A 159 23.15 10.84 -9.94
CA THR A 159 24.07 9.71 -9.80
C THR A 159 24.13 8.84 -11.05
N ASP A 160 23.12 8.91 -11.89
CA ASP A 160 23.05 8.21 -13.18
C ASP A 160 23.54 9.12 -14.30
N SER A 161 24.56 8.68 -15.02
CA SER A 161 25.19 9.43 -16.12
C SER A 161 24.26 9.68 -17.31
N ARG A 162 23.16 8.93 -17.43
CA ARG A 162 22.12 9.12 -18.44
C ARG A 162 21.26 10.36 -18.18
N ILE A 163 21.28 10.86 -16.93
CA ILE A 163 20.44 11.99 -16.51
C ILE A 163 21.12 13.31 -16.84
N PRO A 164 20.56 14.11 -17.77
CA PRO A 164 21.11 15.40 -18.15
C PRO A 164 20.82 16.45 -17.08
N LYS A 165 21.33 17.66 -17.31
CA LYS A 165 20.98 18.81 -16.47
C LYS A 165 19.58 19.30 -16.82
N LEU A 166 18.64 19.15 -15.88
CA LEU A 166 17.32 19.73 -16.02
C LEU A 166 17.36 21.27 -15.97
N GLY A 167 16.39 21.91 -16.62
CA GLY A 167 16.11 23.34 -16.44
C GLY A 167 15.47 23.59 -15.07
N ASN A 168 14.53 22.72 -14.68
CA ASN A 168 13.88 22.78 -13.37
C ASN A 168 13.43 21.38 -12.90
N LEU A 169 13.49 21.14 -11.60
CA LEU A 169 12.89 19.97 -10.94
C LEU A 169 11.82 20.48 -9.96
N ILE A 170 10.58 20.05 -10.14
CA ILE A 170 9.45 20.41 -9.29
C ILE A 170 9.12 19.21 -8.42
N SER A 171 9.38 19.32 -7.11
CA SER A 171 8.99 18.33 -6.12
C SER A 171 7.64 18.72 -5.53
N LEU A 172 6.67 17.81 -5.60
CA LEU A 172 5.30 18.01 -5.16
C LEU A 172 4.98 17.02 -4.02
N GLU A 173 4.28 17.49 -3.00
CA GLU A 173 3.87 16.68 -1.86
C GLU A 173 2.86 15.59 -2.30
N HIS A 174 1.86 16.00 -3.08
CA HIS A 174 0.78 15.13 -3.52
C HIS A 174 1.05 14.54 -4.91
N ARG A 175 1.04 13.23 -4.99
CA ARG A 175 1.40 12.46 -6.19
C ARG A 175 0.54 12.77 -7.41
N GLU A 176 -0.76 12.91 -7.24
CA GLU A 176 -1.70 13.21 -8.34
C GLU A 176 -1.42 14.56 -9.02
N LEU A 177 -0.75 15.47 -8.32
CA LEU A 177 -0.40 16.77 -8.87
C LEU A 177 0.67 16.68 -9.95
N ILE A 178 1.59 15.69 -9.91
CA ILE A 178 2.60 15.55 -10.97
C ILE A 178 1.95 15.33 -12.33
N TYR A 179 0.92 14.50 -12.40
CA TYR A 179 0.19 14.22 -13.64
C TYR A 179 -0.62 15.44 -14.11
N THR A 180 -1.20 16.17 -13.17
CA THR A 180 -1.86 17.44 -13.47
C THR A 180 -0.88 18.46 -14.05
N PHE A 181 0.33 18.56 -13.50
CA PHE A 181 1.39 19.44 -13.99
C PHE A 181 1.80 19.08 -15.42
N LEU A 182 1.96 17.78 -15.71
CA LEU A 182 2.24 17.31 -17.07
C LEU A 182 1.10 17.64 -18.03
N GLY A 183 -0.14 17.29 -17.67
CA GLY A 183 -1.31 17.50 -18.53
C GLY A 183 -1.63 18.96 -18.81
N LYS A 184 -1.24 19.89 -17.90
CA LYS A 184 -1.40 21.33 -18.07
C LYS A 184 -0.19 22.01 -18.70
N GLY A 185 0.91 21.27 -18.96
CA GLY A 185 2.13 21.82 -19.51
C GLY A 185 2.96 22.68 -18.53
N TYR A 186 2.73 22.51 -17.23
CA TYR A 186 3.56 23.14 -16.17
C TYR A 186 4.87 22.37 -15.97
N ALA A 187 4.90 21.11 -16.38
CA ALA A 187 6.09 20.28 -16.49
C ALA A 187 6.13 19.65 -17.90
N ASP A 188 7.33 19.46 -18.44
CA ASP A 188 7.56 18.77 -19.72
C ASP A 188 7.50 17.25 -19.55
N ALA A 189 7.86 16.77 -18.35
CA ALA A 189 7.93 15.35 -18.01
C ALA A 189 7.59 15.12 -16.53
N VAL A 190 7.27 13.86 -16.19
CA VAL A 190 7.09 13.38 -14.82
C VAL A 190 7.87 12.10 -14.59
N GLY A 191 8.35 11.89 -13.34
CA GLY A 191 8.98 10.65 -12.90
C GLY A 191 8.08 9.92 -11.93
N ALA A 192 7.71 8.64 -12.23
CA ALA A 192 6.82 7.83 -11.41
C ALA A 192 7.02 6.32 -11.68
N HIS A 193 6.28 5.47 -10.97
CA HIS A 193 6.15 4.05 -11.31
C HIS A 193 5.30 3.87 -12.58
N GLU A 194 5.73 2.96 -13.46
CA GLU A 194 5.12 2.70 -14.77
C GLU A 194 3.62 2.41 -14.66
N GLU A 195 3.25 1.53 -13.74
CA GLU A 195 1.87 1.09 -13.54
C GLU A 195 0.94 2.25 -13.13
N SER A 196 1.46 3.18 -12.35
CA SER A 196 0.70 4.37 -11.93
C SER A 196 0.48 5.35 -13.10
N VAL A 197 1.47 5.52 -13.97
CA VAL A 197 1.31 6.32 -15.19
C VAL A 197 0.25 5.71 -16.10
N ILE A 198 0.33 4.39 -16.31
CA ILE A 198 -0.64 3.64 -17.13
C ILE A 198 -2.04 3.77 -16.55
N GLN A 199 -2.19 3.58 -15.23
CA GLN A 199 -3.48 3.68 -14.56
C GLN A 199 -4.07 5.09 -14.69
N TYR A 200 -3.28 6.13 -14.42
CA TYR A 200 -3.74 7.51 -14.57
C TYR A 200 -4.16 7.83 -16.01
N THR A 201 -3.38 7.37 -16.99
CA THR A 201 -3.69 7.54 -18.41
C THR A 201 -5.03 6.92 -18.77
N LYS A 202 -5.32 5.73 -18.24
CA LYS A 202 -6.58 5.02 -18.44
C LYS A 202 -7.76 5.71 -17.74
N ASP A 203 -7.60 6.09 -16.48
CA ASP A 203 -8.69 6.63 -15.66
C ASP A 203 -9.15 8.02 -16.12
N TYR A 204 -8.23 8.84 -16.63
CA TYR A 204 -8.48 10.22 -17.00
C TYR A 204 -8.40 10.49 -18.52
N ASP A 205 -8.28 9.45 -19.37
CA ASP A 205 -8.05 9.58 -20.82
C ASP A 205 -6.89 10.54 -21.13
N ALA A 206 -5.89 10.58 -20.25
CA ALA A 206 -4.73 11.45 -20.40
C ALA A 206 -3.89 10.99 -21.61
N LYS A 207 -3.35 11.94 -22.34
CA LYS A 207 -2.53 11.63 -23.54
C LYS A 207 -1.05 11.66 -23.18
N PHE A 208 -0.64 10.65 -22.40
CA PHE A 208 0.75 10.50 -21.96
C PHE A 208 1.43 9.35 -22.69
N ARG A 209 2.73 9.47 -22.84
CA ARG A 209 3.63 8.45 -23.37
C ARG A 209 4.78 8.25 -22.38
N ILE A 210 5.06 7.00 -22.07
CA ILE A 210 6.22 6.59 -21.27
C ILE A 210 7.42 6.50 -22.21
N LEU A 211 8.60 6.94 -21.77
CA LEU A 211 9.84 6.73 -22.51
C LEU A 211 10.23 5.25 -22.47
N ASP A 212 10.77 4.74 -23.59
CA ASP A 212 11.16 3.33 -23.71
C ASP A 212 12.28 2.94 -22.72
N GLU A 213 13.11 3.91 -22.35
CA GLU A 213 14.21 3.71 -21.40
C GLU A 213 13.76 3.98 -19.98
N PRO A 214 13.68 2.96 -19.10
CA PRO A 214 13.33 3.17 -17.71
C PRO A 214 14.46 3.87 -16.94
N LEU A 215 14.11 4.61 -15.91
CA LEU A 215 15.10 5.15 -14.95
C LEU A 215 15.79 4.00 -14.22
N MET A 216 15.01 3.07 -13.71
CA MET A 216 15.48 1.85 -13.04
C MET A 216 14.34 0.86 -12.80
N THR A 217 14.70 -0.42 -12.68
CA THR A 217 13.82 -1.45 -12.11
C THR A 217 14.12 -1.59 -10.62
N VAL A 218 13.09 -1.70 -9.80
CA VAL A 218 13.22 -1.75 -8.34
C VAL A 218 12.36 -2.85 -7.74
N GLY A 219 12.86 -3.46 -6.67
CA GLY A 219 12.06 -4.29 -5.77
C GLY A 219 11.18 -3.42 -4.87
N ILE A 220 9.94 -3.85 -4.70
CA ILE A 220 8.94 -3.20 -3.87
C ILE A 220 8.75 -4.03 -2.60
N GLY A 221 8.86 -3.40 -1.45
CA GLY A 221 8.76 -4.08 -0.15
C GLY A 221 7.84 -3.36 0.84
N VAL A 222 7.61 -4.03 1.96
CA VAL A 222 6.94 -3.47 3.13
C VAL A 222 8.00 -3.04 4.14
N ALA A 223 7.97 -1.77 4.53
CA ALA A 223 8.97 -1.21 5.44
C ALA A 223 8.42 -1.09 6.86
N PHE A 224 9.19 -1.56 7.83
CA PHE A 224 8.93 -1.44 9.25
C PHE A 224 9.99 -0.55 9.91
N SER A 225 9.70 -0.06 11.11
CA SER A 225 10.71 0.65 11.91
C SER A 225 11.98 -0.22 12.06
N LYS A 226 13.15 0.42 12.04
CA LYS A 226 14.43 -0.27 12.41
C LYS A 226 14.38 -0.88 13.80
N ASN A 227 13.55 -0.31 14.67
CA ASN A 227 13.37 -0.75 16.05
C ASN A 227 12.26 -1.76 16.23
N GLU A 228 11.64 -2.26 15.13
CA GLU A 228 10.63 -3.33 15.20
C GLU A 228 11.25 -4.58 15.86
N THR A 229 10.59 -5.06 16.91
CA THR A 229 11.06 -6.21 17.73
C THR A 229 10.15 -7.42 17.62
N ARG A 230 8.97 -7.27 17.03
CA ARG A 230 8.10 -8.40 16.70
C ARG A 230 8.65 -9.05 15.43
N ASP A 231 8.62 -10.34 15.30
CA ASP A 231 9.07 -11.05 14.09
C ASP A 231 8.12 -10.80 12.89
N LEU A 232 7.56 -9.57 12.77
CA LEU A 232 6.59 -9.24 11.72
C LEU A 232 7.21 -9.18 10.33
N PRO A 233 8.38 -8.52 10.12
CA PRO A 233 9.00 -8.48 8.79
C PRO A 233 9.29 -9.86 8.24
N GLU A 234 9.93 -10.72 9.02
CA GLU A 234 10.35 -12.07 8.64
C GLU A 234 9.13 -12.98 8.38
N LYS A 235 8.11 -12.90 9.22
CA LYS A 235 6.86 -13.67 9.03
C LYS A 235 6.07 -13.20 7.82
N LEU A 236 6.03 -11.88 7.59
CA LEU A 236 5.33 -11.32 6.43
C LEU A 236 6.04 -11.72 5.14
N GLU A 237 7.37 -11.66 5.09
CA GLU A 237 8.17 -12.10 3.94
C GLU A 237 7.89 -13.57 3.61
N GLN A 238 7.95 -14.45 4.63
CA GLN A 238 7.62 -15.86 4.46
C GLN A 238 6.18 -16.05 3.93
N THR A 239 5.22 -15.33 4.48
CA THR A 239 3.81 -15.41 4.05
C THR A 239 3.62 -14.94 2.62
N MET A 240 4.28 -13.85 2.22
CA MET A 240 4.24 -13.35 0.84
C MET A 240 4.91 -14.34 -0.15
N GLU A 241 5.99 -15.00 0.25
CA GLU A 241 6.59 -16.09 -0.53
C GLU A 241 5.64 -17.30 -0.69
N GLU A 242 4.89 -17.65 0.34
CA GLU A 242 3.85 -18.68 0.25
C GLU A 242 2.73 -18.26 -0.71
N MET A 243 2.29 -17.00 -0.65
CA MET A 243 1.29 -16.44 -1.56
C MET A 243 1.77 -16.38 -3.02
N LYS A 244 3.07 -16.12 -3.23
CA LYS A 244 3.68 -16.23 -4.57
C LYS A 244 3.62 -17.67 -5.08
N LYS A 245 4.01 -18.64 -4.25
CA LYS A 245 4.06 -20.08 -4.61
C LYS A 245 2.68 -20.69 -4.86
N ASP A 246 1.67 -20.29 -4.09
CA ASP A 246 0.29 -20.81 -4.26
C ASP A 246 -0.53 -20.06 -5.31
N GLY A 247 0.05 -19.04 -5.96
CA GLY A 247 -0.57 -18.25 -7.01
C GLY A 247 -1.49 -17.13 -6.52
N THR A 248 -1.63 -16.93 -5.21
CA THR A 248 -2.48 -15.88 -4.64
C THR A 248 -1.98 -14.48 -5.04
N SER A 249 -0.66 -14.25 -4.99
CA SER A 249 -0.07 -12.96 -5.40
C SER A 249 -0.37 -12.66 -6.86
N ALA A 250 -0.17 -13.61 -7.77
CA ALA A 250 -0.48 -13.44 -9.19
C ALA A 250 -1.97 -13.16 -9.42
N LYS A 251 -2.85 -13.87 -8.71
CA LYS A 251 -4.30 -13.65 -8.79
C LYS A 251 -4.72 -12.25 -8.32
N ILE A 252 -4.10 -11.73 -7.26
CA ILE A 252 -4.38 -10.38 -6.75
C ILE A 252 -3.87 -9.34 -7.75
N ILE A 253 -2.60 -9.41 -8.14
CA ILE A 253 -1.99 -8.47 -9.10
C ILE A 253 -2.76 -8.49 -10.43
N GLY A 254 -3.19 -9.65 -10.91
CA GLY A 254 -3.92 -9.82 -12.16
C GLY A 254 -5.33 -9.21 -12.19
N LYS A 255 -5.86 -8.71 -11.06
CA LYS A 255 -7.08 -7.90 -11.05
C LYS A 255 -6.83 -6.47 -11.56
N TYR A 256 -5.59 -6.01 -11.48
CA TYR A 256 -5.17 -4.63 -11.74
C TYR A 256 -4.25 -4.50 -12.95
N LEU A 257 -3.38 -5.49 -13.16
CA LEU A 257 -2.31 -5.47 -14.16
C LEU A 257 -2.35 -6.69 -15.05
N ASP A 258 -2.07 -6.49 -16.34
CA ASP A 258 -1.90 -7.58 -17.30
C ASP A 258 -0.56 -8.31 -17.06
N ASN A 259 -0.54 -9.62 -17.32
CA ASN A 259 0.64 -10.47 -17.17
C ASN A 259 1.27 -10.38 -15.75
N PRO A 260 0.52 -10.73 -14.69
CA PRO A 260 0.94 -10.54 -13.30
C PRO A 260 2.26 -11.25 -12.95
N GLU A 261 2.60 -12.33 -13.63
CA GLU A 261 3.80 -13.13 -13.39
C GLU A 261 5.09 -12.30 -13.57
N LYS A 262 5.11 -11.37 -14.54
CA LYS A 262 6.28 -10.51 -14.78
C LYS A 262 6.64 -9.64 -13.57
N TYR A 263 5.64 -9.28 -12.76
CA TYR A 263 5.84 -8.46 -11.57
C TYR A 263 6.34 -9.27 -10.36
N LEU A 264 6.29 -10.61 -10.46
CA LEU A 264 6.77 -11.53 -9.43
C LEU A 264 8.19 -12.05 -9.69
N GLU A 265 8.86 -11.59 -10.75
CA GLU A 265 10.25 -11.96 -11.10
C GLU A 265 11.28 -11.21 -10.25
N VAL A 266 11.09 -11.21 -8.93
CA VAL A 266 11.95 -10.48 -7.96
C VAL A 266 13.38 -11.02 -7.90
N ASP A 267 13.58 -12.30 -8.26
CA ASP A 267 14.89 -12.96 -8.25
C ASP A 267 15.82 -12.46 -9.37
N GLN A 268 15.31 -11.68 -10.32
CA GLN A 268 16.06 -11.10 -11.43
C GLN A 268 16.57 -9.69 -11.15
N LEU A 269 16.26 -9.13 -9.97
CA LEU A 269 16.79 -7.84 -9.56
C LEU A 269 18.30 -7.94 -9.39
N GLU A 270 19.03 -6.97 -9.98
CA GLU A 270 20.46 -6.85 -9.71
C GLU A 270 20.67 -6.59 -8.22
N GLU A 271 21.54 -7.40 -7.59
CA GLU A 271 21.97 -7.15 -6.21
C GLU A 271 22.65 -5.78 -6.11
N GLU A 272 22.35 -5.05 -5.06
CA GLU A 272 22.94 -3.71 -4.79
C GLU A 272 24.35 -3.80 -4.22
#